data_b983e300ec8550481377d0f40be4215c
#
_entry.id   b983e300ec8550481377d0f40be4215c
#
_cell.length_a   1.000
_cell.length_b   1.000
_cell.length_c   1.000
_cell.angle_alpha   90.00
_cell.angle_beta   90.00
_cell.angle_gamma   90.00
#
_symmetry.space_group_name_H-M   'P 1'
#
loop_
_entity.id
_entity.type
_entity.pdbx_description
1 polymer ?
#
loop_
_entity_poly.entity_id
_entity_poly.type
_entity_poly.pdbx_seq_one_letter_code
_entity_poly.pdbx_strand_id
1 'polypeptide(L)'
;MTTDEQAQPVFPLPVRGDAYQRADAELVGQMGQVSSATACAKLHGMGIRRTWMEGPQPLATGQKIAGSALTLQFMPQREDIASGLAQEAVERQTALWAVLEAVQPGDVLVIQAYGSAFSGCVGDMLVRYFKRKGGAGIVVDGRIRDAPRVRELGVPIWCTGTTPHYASQSELFPWAYDVPVAAGGVLCLPGDIVVADDDGAVVVPQATAPEVVATAQDHQEWEVFSRMRLDQGAKLGNYYPLTSESRAEYEQWRDQQRSSQR
;
A
#
# COMPACT_ATOMS: atom_id res chain seq x y z
N MET A 1 -3.91 -23.04 -47.46
CA MET A 1 -4.29 -23.89 -46.32
C MET A 1 -3.12 -23.91 -45.37
N THR A 2 -3.08 -23.04 -44.46
CA THR A 2 -2.14 -23.03 -43.31
C THR A 2 -3.01 -23.01 -42.09
N THR A 3 -3.15 -24.16 -41.45
CA THR A 3 -3.78 -24.31 -40.15
C THR A 3 -2.93 -23.53 -39.16
N ASP A 4 -3.49 -22.44 -38.64
CA ASP A 4 -3.04 -21.79 -37.42
C ASP A 4 -3.21 -22.81 -36.28
N GLU A 5 -2.24 -23.70 -36.12
CA GLU A 5 -2.03 -24.40 -34.87
C GLU A 5 -1.59 -23.33 -33.84
N GLN A 6 -2.57 -22.74 -33.16
CA GLN A 6 -2.30 -21.94 -31.98
C GLN A 6 -1.56 -22.86 -31.00
N ALA A 7 -0.23 -22.73 -30.98
CA ALA A 7 0.59 -23.40 -29.98
C ALA A 7 0.00 -23.04 -28.60
N GLN A 8 -0.42 -24.05 -27.85
CA GLN A 8 -0.89 -23.83 -26.48
C GLN A 8 0.21 -23.10 -25.72
N PRO A 9 -0.13 -22.06 -24.95
CA PRO A 9 0.88 -21.33 -24.22
C PRO A 9 1.66 -22.30 -23.33
N VAL A 10 2.99 -22.21 -23.37
CA VAL A 10 3.90 -23.05 -22.60
C VAL A 10 3.62 -23.01 -21.10
N PHE A 11 2.95 -21.93 -20.64
CA PHE A 11 2.54 -21.72 -19.27
C PHE A 11 1.22 -20.91 -19.24
N PRO A 12 0.22 -21.32 -18.42
CA PRO A 12 -1.05 -20.59 -18.34
C PRO A 12 -0.85 -19.24 -17.63
N LEU A 13 -1.11 -18.15 -18.34
CA LEU A 13 -1.09 -16.78 -17.84
C LEU A 13 -2.47 -16.13 -17.97
N PRO A 14 -2.81 -15.20 -17.07
CA PRO A 14 -2.08 -14.82 -15.84
C PRO A 14 -2.24 -15.87 -14.73
N VAL A 15 -1.23 -15.97 -13.87
CA VAL A 15 -1.36 -16.74 -12.64
C VAL A 15 -2.23 -15.97 -11.66
N ARG A 16 -3.23 -16.63 -11.10
CA ARG A 16 -4.04 -16.09 -10.02
C ARG A 16 -3.82 -16.90 -8.76
N GLY A 17 -3.63 -16.20 -7.64
CA GLY A 17 -3.57 -16.82 -6.31
C GLY A 17 -4.93 -17.34 -5.82
N ASP A 18 -4.91 -17.95 -4.65
CA ASP A 18 -6.11 -18.44 -3.99
C ASP A 18 -7.04 -17.31 -3.58
N ALA A 19 -8.32 -17.65 -3.40
CA ALA A 19 -9.30 -16.71 -2.87
C ALA A 19 -8.91 -16.27 -1.44
N TYR A 20 -8.99 -14.98 -1.17
CA TYR A 20 -8.72 -14.39 0.13
C TYR A 20 -9.87 -13.48 0.57
N GLN A 21 -9.89 -13.16 1.87
CA GLN A 21 -10.86 -12.25 2.43
C GLN A 21 -10.23 -10.85 2.58
N ARG A 22 -10.89 -9.84 2.02
CA ARG A 22 -10.53 -8.44 2.27
C ARG A 22 -10.82 -8.07 3.71
N ALA A 23 -10.06 -7.13 4.25
CA ALA A 23 -10.31 -6.59 5.58
C ALA A 23 -11.68 -5.91 5.63
N ASP A 24 -12.32 -6.00 6.81
CA ASP A 24 -13.60 -5.35 7.06
C ASP A 24 -13.50 -3.82 6.86
N ALA A 25 -14.51 -3.23 6.25
CA ALA A 25 -14.52 -1.81 5.91
C ALA A 25 -14.46 -0.89 7.14
N GLU A 26 -15.06 -1.31 8.26
CA GLU A 26 -15.00 -0.55 9.52
C GLU A 26 -13.57 -0.56 10.08
N LEU A 27 -12.92 -1.74 10.09
CA LEU A 27 -11.53 -1.89 10.52
C LEU A 27 -10.59 -1.07 9.63
N VAL A 28 -10.78 -1.09 8.31
CA VAL A 28 -10.02 -0.25 7.36
C VAL A 28 -10.22 1.23 7.65
N GLY A 29 -11.46 1.65 7.92
CA GLY A 29 -11.79 3.02 8.30
C GLY A 29 -11.09 3.47 9.59
N GLN A 30 -11.03 2.59 10.60
CA GLN A 30 -10.30 2.84 11.85
C GLN A 30 -8.78 2.90 11.60
N MET A 31 -8.22 1.99 10.81
CA MET A 31 -6.81 2.03 10.40
C MET A 31 -6.46 3.30 9.61
N GLY A 32 -7.40 3.87 8.86
CA GLY A 32 -7.24 5.16 8.18
C GLY A 32 -6.94 6.34 9.12
N GLN A 33 -7.25 6.23 10.41
CA GLN A 33 -6.89 7.23 11.42
C GLN A 33 -5.47 7.03 11.98
N VAL A 34 -4.89 5.84 11.84
CA VAL A 34 -3.55 5.51 12.32
C VAL A 34 -2.50 5.99 11.31
N SER A 35 -1.45 6.69 11.75
CA SER A 35 -0.33 7.05 10.87
C SER A 35 0.54 5.83 10.55
N SER A 36 1.26 5.88 9.42
CA SER A 36 2.22 4.83 9.05
C SER A 36 3.29 4.65 10.16
N ALA A 37 3.79 5.74 10.73
CA ALA A 37 4.76 5.74 11.83
C ALA A 37 4.20 5.04 13.08
N THR A 38 2.95 5.35 13.47
CA THR A 38 2.29 4.71 14.62
C THR A 38 2.05 3.22 14.35
N ALA A 39 1.55 2.85 13.17
CA ALA A 39 1.35 1.46 12.78
C ALA A 39 2.67 0.66 12.85
N CYS A 40 3.75 1.21 12.29
CA CYS A 40 5.08 0.62 12.34
C CYS A 40 5.57 0.39 13.78
N ALA A 41 5.42 1.40 14.65
CA ALA A 41 5.84 1.31 16.06
C ALA A 41 5.05 0.26 16.84
N LYS A 42 3.72 0.17 16.62
CA LYS A 42 2.86 -0.84 17.27
C LYS A 42 3.21 -2.24 16.82
N LEU A 43 3.35 -2.47 15.51
CA LEU A 43 3.77 -3.76 14.96
C LEU A 43 5.16 -4.18 15.47
N HIS A 44 6.10 -3.24 15.56
CA HIS A 44 7.41 -3.52 16.14
C HIS A 44 7.31 -3.99 17.59
N GLY A 45 6.45 -3.36 18.40
CA GLY A 45 6.17 -3.78 19.78
C GLY A 45 5.55 -5.19 19.87
N MET A 46 4.80 -5.62 18.85
CA MET A 46 4.26 -6.97 18.71
C MET A 46 5.28 -7.98 18.16
N GLY A 47 6.51 -7.56 17.86
CA GLY A 47 7.58 -8.41 17.30
C GLY A 47 7.58 -8.51 15.77
N ILE A 48 6.70 -7.78 15.07
CA ILE A 48 6.63 -7.73 13.61
C ILE A 48 7.45 -6.54 13.12
N ARG A 49 8.66 -6.79 12.65
CA ARG A 49 9.68 -5.74 12.46
C ARG A 49 9.79 -5.22 11.03
N ARG A 50 9.52 -6.05 10.01
CA ARG A 50 9.62 -5.68 8.59
C ARG A 50 8.24 -5.41 8.04
N THR A 51 7.78 -4.18 8.20
CA THR A 51 6.44 -3.75 7.82
C THR A 51 6.44 -2.50 6.92
N TRP A 52 7.50 -1.71 6.95
CA TRP A 52 7.68 -0.53 6.09
C TRP A 52 8.31 -0.94 4.76
N MET A 53 7.64 -0.59 3.66
CA MET A 53 8.11 -0.81 2.29
C MET A 53 9.17 0.23 1.94
N GLU A 54 10.43 -0.21 1.90
CA GLU A 54 11.55 0.66 1.56
C GLU A 54 11.54 1.00 0.07
N GLY A 55 11.72 2.28 -0.27
CA GLY A 55 11.82 2.77 -1.64
C GLY A 55 10.61 3.54 -2.15
N PRO A 56 9.37 3.01 -2.12
CA PRO A 56 8.20 3.77 -2.53
C PRO A 56 7.99 5.04 -1.71
N GLN A 57 7.95 6.19 -2.40
CA GLN A 57 7.70 7.51 -1.83
C GLN A 57 6.40 8.09 -2.39
N PRO A 58 5.69 8.96 -1.67
CA PRO A 58 4.47 9.57 -2.17
C PRO A 58 4.74 10.41 -3.43
N LEU A 59 3.94 10.18 -4.48
CA LEU A 59 3.99 10.95 -5.72
C LEU A 59 3.55 12.40 -5.51
N ALA A 60 2.71 12.64 -4.52
CA ALA A 60 2.26 13.94 -4.03
C ALA A 60 2.15 13.90 -2.51
N THR A 61 2.59 14.97 -1.84
CA THR A 61 2.57 15.11 -0.38
C THR A 61 1.15 15.35 0.17
N GLY A 62 0.97 15.10 1.46
CA GLY A 62 -0.28 15.32 2.19
C GLY A 62 -1.37 14.28 1.90
N GLN A 63 -1.02 13.18 1.24
CA GLN A 63 -1.94 12.08 0.99
C GLN A 63 -1.85 11.03 2.08
N LYS A 64 -3.00 10.43 2.43
CA LYS A 64 -3.08 9.33 3.37
C LYS A 64 -4.09 8.31 2.88
N ILE A 65 -3.75 7.03 3.00
CA ILE A 65 -4.66 5.92 2.67
C ILE A 65 -4.60 4.83 3.73
N ALA A 66 -5.69 4.07 3.81
CA ALA A 66 -5.73 2.72 4.34
C ALA A 66 -6.63 1.87 3.44
N GLY A 67 -6.27 0.62 3.20
CA GLY A 67 -7.07 -0.28 2.38
C GLY A 67 -6.55 -1.70 2.36
N SER A 68 -7.39 -2.64 1.90
CA SER A 68 -6.97 -4.02 1.71
C SER A 68 -6.01 -4.15 0.54
N ALA A 69 -4.93 -4.89 0.74
CA ALA A 69 -3.95 -5.17 -0.30
C ALA A 69 -4.55 -6.06 -1.39
N LEU A 70 -4.59 -5.53 -2.59
CA LEU A 70 -4.75 -6.26 -3.83
C LEU A 70 -3.36 -6.35 -4.47
N THR A 71 -2.82 -7.54 -4.64
CA THR A 71 -1.41 -7.72 -4.99
C THR A 71 -1.21 -8.02 -6.47
N LEU A 72 -0.15 -7.46 -7.05
CA LEU A 72 0.31 -7.71 -8.42
C LEU A 72 1.80 -8.00 -8.41
N GLN A 73 2.19 -9.11 -9.02
CA GLN A 73 3.58 -9.54 -9.14
C GLN A 73 4.06 -9.38 -10.57
N PHE A 74 5.12 -8.60 -10.75
CA PHE A 74 5.94 -8.65 -11.95
C PHE A 74 7.07 -9.66 -11.75
N MET A 75 7.46 -10.34 -12.83
CA MET A 75 8.61 -11.26 -12.88
C MET A 75 9.52 -10.85 -14.02
N PRO A 76 10.80 -11.28 -13.99
CA PRO A 76 11.70 -11.10 -15.13
C PRO A 76 11.08 -11.64 -16.41
N GLN A 77 11.20 -10.88 -17.49
CA GLN A 77 10.66 -11.27 -18.79
C GLN A 77 11.38 -12.51 -19.32
N ARG A 78 10.63 -13.37 -19.96
CA ARG A 78 11.12 -14.54 -20.71
C ARG A 78 10.45 -14.54 -22.07
N GLU A 79 11.23 -14.37 -23.12
CA GLU A 79 10.74 -14.15 -24.49
C GLU A 79 10.11 -15.40 -25.11
N ASP A 80 10.42 -16.59 -24.57
CA ASP A 80 9.78 -17.86 -24.97
C ASP A 80 8.35 -18.01 -24.41
N ILE A 81 8.00 -17.26 -23.37
CA ILE A 81 6.67 -17.25 -22.73
C ILE A 81 5.89 -16.01 -23.16
N ALA A 82 6.54 -14.84 -23.12
CA ALA A 82 5.95 -13.55 -23.44
C ALA A 82 6.91 -12.71 -24.26
N SER A 83 6.61 -12.52 -25.55
CA SER A 83 7.40 -11.67 -26.43
C SER A 83 6.88 -10.24 -26.40
N GLY A 84 7.76 -9.26 -26.18
CA GLY A 84 7.44 -7.83 -26.29
C GLY A 84 7.02 -7.37 -27.69
N LEU A 85 7.18 -8.22 -28.72
CA LEU A 85 6.84 -7.90 -30.10
C LEU A 85 5.32 -7.89 -30.39
N ALA A 86 4.50 -8.52 -29.55
CA ALA A 86 3.05 -8.59 -29.70
C ALA A 86 2.32 -7.91 -28.54
N GLN A 87 2.86 -6.84 -28.00
CA GLN A 87 2.50 -6.21 -26.75
C GLN A 87 1.00 -5.93 -26.61
N GLU A 88 0.33 -5.32 -27.60
CA GLU A 88 -1.09 -4.98 -27.46
C GLU A 88 -2.00 -6.20 -27.30
N ALA A 89 -1.66 -7.31 -27.91
CA ALA A 89 -2.40 -8.56 -27.77
C ALA A 89 -2.08 -9.26 -26.44
N VAL A 90 -0.81 -9.22 -26.02
CA VAL A 90 -0.33 -9.88 -24.81
C VAL A 90 -0.74 -9.11 -23.53
N GLU A 91 -0.71 -7.79 -23.55
CA GLU A 91 -1.09 -6.97 -22.38
C GLU A 91 -2.48 -7.28 -21.86
N ARG A 92 -3.46 -7.50 -22.75
CA ARG A 92 -4.84 -7.83 -22.37
C ARG A 92 -4.99 -9.18 -21.67
N GLN A 93 -3.99 -10.04 -21.78
CA GLN A 93 -3.95 -11.36 -21.16
C GLN A 93 -3.03 -11.42 -19.95
N THR A 94 -2.50 -10.27 -19.49
CA THR A 94 -1.57 -10.22 -18.38
C THR A 94 -2.27 -10.07 -17.03
N ALA A 95 -1.51 -10.35 -15.96
CA ALA A 95 -1.97 -10.11 -14.60
C ALA A 95 -2.28 -8.62 -14.32
N LEU A 96 -1.66 -7.69 -15.04
CA LEU A 96 -1.92 -6.25 -14.88
C LEU A 96 -3.37 -5.88 -15.28
N TRP A 97 -3.90 -6.45 -16.36
CA TRP A 97 -5.29 -6.23 -16.75
C TRP A 97 -6.24 -6.99 -15.82
N ALA A 98 -5.91 -8.24 -15.50
CA ALA A 98 -6.73 -9.08 -14.64
C ALA A 98 -6.90 -8.50 -13.23
N VAL A 99 -5.82 -7.96 -12.62
CA VAL A 99 -5.88 -7.35 -11.30
C VAL A 99 -6.73 -6.08 -11.30
N LEU A 100 -6.67 -5.27 -12.37
CA LEU A 100 -7.48 -4.05 -12.47
C LEU A 100 -8.98 -4.38 -12.59
N GLU A 101 -9.34 -5.48 -13.26
CA GLU A 101 -10.72 -5.98 -13.27
C GLU A 101 -11.16 -6.49 -11.88
N ALA A 102 -10.24 -7.02 -11.08
CA ALA A 102 -10.52 -7.55 -9.75
C ALA A 102 -10.63 -6.47 -8.66
N VAL A 103 -10.27 -5.21 -8.94
CA VAL A 103 -10.36 -4.09 -7.98
C VAL A 103 -11.76 -3.94 -7.42
N GLN A 104 -11.82 -3.81 -6.10
CA GLN A 104 -13.03 -3.44 -5.35
C GLN A 104 -12.84 -2.09 -4.65
N PRO A 105 -13.94 -1.39 -4.28
CA PRO A 105 -13.85 -0.15 -3.53
C PRO A 105 -13.03 -0.32 -2.23
N GLY A 106 -12.07 0.58 -2.03
CA GLY A 106 -11.19 0.56 -0.86
C GLY A 106 -9.92 -0.28 -1.00
N ASP A 107 -9.72 -0.99 -2.12
CA ASP A 107 -8.47 -1.74 -2.34
C ASP A 107 -7.27 -0.80 -2.50
N VAL A 108 -6.13 -1.22 -1.95
CA VAL A 108 -4.81 -0.67 -2.26
C VAL A 108 -4.07 -1.65 -3.16
N LEU A 109 -3.76 -1.24 -4.38
CA LEU A 109 -2.99 -2.06 -5.31
C LEU A 109 -1.51 -2.02 -4.93
N VAL A 110 -0.96 -3.17 -4.52
CA VAL A 110 0.46 -3.33 -4.18
C VAL A 110 1.18 -4.07 -5.30
N ILE A 111 2.14 -3.40 -5.92
CA ILE A 111 2.87 -3.92 -7.09
C ILE A 111 4.32 -4.22 -6.72
N GLN A 112 4.70 -5.49 -6.82
CA GLN A 112 6.10 -5.90 -6.77
C GLN A 112 6.74 -5.74 -8.15
N ALA A 113 7.76 -4.89 -8.25
CA ALA A 113 8.52 -4.67 -9.48
C ALA A 113 10.04 -4.55 -9.25
N TYR A 114 10.54 -5.10 -8.16
CA TYR A 114 11.97 -5.20 -7.83
C TYR A 114 12.75 -3.88 -7.89
N GLY A 115 12.11 -2.73 -7.65
CA GLY A 115 12.75 -1.43 -7.80
C GLY A 115 13.12 -1.08 -9.26
N SER A 116 12.62 -1.80 -10.26
CA SER A 116 12.99 -1.59 -11.67
C SER A 116 12.88 -0.14 -12.09
N ALA A 117 13.93 0.34 -12.75
CA ALA A 117 13.99 1.67 -13.34
C ALA A 117 13.37 1.73 -14.75
N PHE A 118 13.17 0.58 -15.38
CA PHE A 118 12.77 0.48 -16.78
C PHE A 118 11.31 0.05 -17.00
N SER A 119 10.62 -0.40 -15.95
CA SER A 119 9.20 -0.77 -16.03
C SER A 119 8.31 0.31 -15.42
N GLY A 120 7.56 1.03 -16.25
CA GLY A 120 6.49 1.93 -15.81
C GLY A 120 5.21 1.14 -15.57
N CYS A 121 5.10 0.53 -14.39
CA CYS A 121 4.11 -0.50 -14.06
C CYS A 121 2.67 -0.09 -14.34
N VAL A 122 2.34 1.18 -14.11
CA VAL A 122 1.02 1.77 -14.43
C VAL A 122 1.19 3.16 -15.04
N GLY A 123 0.27 3.52 -15.92
CA GLY A 123 0.15 4.83 -16.53
C GLY A 123 -1.24 5.43 -16.32
N ASP A 124 -1.50 6.61 -16.87
CA ASP A 124 -2.72 7.40 -16.63
C ASP A 124 -4.01 6.65 -16.94
N MET A 125 -4.07 5.85 -18.01
CA MET A 125 -5.27 5.10 -18.38
C MET A 125 -5.61 4.02 -17.36
N LEU A 126 -4.60 3.28 -16.88
CA LEU A 126 -4.78 2.23 -15.88
C LEU A 126 -5.13 2.80 -14.51
N VAL A 127 -4.49 3.90 -14.11
CA VAL A 127 -4.81 4.62 -12.87
C VAL A 127 -6.23 5.22 -12.92
N ARG A 128 -6.66 5.73 -14.08
CA ARG A 128 -8.04 6.20 -14.29
C ARG A 128 -9.05 5.07 -14.11
N TYR A 129 -8.76 3.90 -14.67
CA TYR A 129 -9.62 2.73 -14.53
C TYR A 129 -9.68 2.25 -13.08
N PHE A 130 -8.52 2.13 -12.42
CA PHE A 130 -8.42 1.82 -10.98
C PHE A 130 -9.27 2.77 -10.12
N LYS A 131 -9.16 4.09 -10.36
CA LYS A 131 -9.99 5.11 -9.69
C LYS A 131 -11.48 4.87 -9.89
N ARG A 132 -11.89 4.59 -11.14
CA ARG A 132 -13.30 4.32 -11.47
C ARG A 132 -13.84 3.09 -10.74
N LYS A 133 -13.01 2.07 -10.52
CA LYS A 133 -13.36 0.88 -9.75
C LYS A 133 -13.44 1.14 -8.24
N GLY A 134 -13.04 2.31 -7.77
CA GLY A 134 -13.09 2.72 -6.37
C GLY A 134 -11.85 2.36 -5.56
N GLY A 135 -10.73 2.04 -6.22
CA GLY A 135 -9.47 1.78 -5.53
C GLY A 135 -9.00 2.98 -4.70
N ALA A 136 -8.47 2.73 -3.51
CA ALA A 136 -8.07 3.75 -2.54
C ALA A 136 -6.69 4.36 -2.85
N GLY A 137 -5.75 3.55 -3.33
CA GLY A 137 -4.40 4.01 -3.67
C GLY A 137 -3.54 2.90 -4.25
N ILE A 138 -2.33 3.27 -4.68
CA ILE A 138 -1.39 2.34 -5.33
C ILE A 138 -0.02 2.47 -4.67
N VAL A 139 0.60 1.34 -4.34
CA VAL A 139 1.99 1.26 -3.89
C VAL A 139 2.78 0.43 -4.89
N VAL A 140 3.81 1.02 -5.49
CA VAL A 140 4.63 0.37 -6.52
C VAL A 140 6.08 0.27 -6.03
N ASP A 141 6.56 -0.95 -5.82
CA ASP A 141 8.00 -1.20 -5.67
C ASP A 141 8.67 -1.13 -7.05
N GLY A 142 8.67 0.04 -7.63
CA GLY A 142 9.12 0.33 -8.98
C GLY A 142 8.63 1.69 -9.46
N ARG A 143 8.61 1.88 -10.76
CA ARG A 143 8.27 3.16 -11.37
C ARG A 143 6.89 3.16 -12.02
N ILE A 144 6.34 4.37 -12.16
CA ILE A 144 5.13 4.64 -12.95
C ILE A 144 5.47 5.49 -14.17
N ARG A 145 4.56 5.58 -15.14
CA ARG A 145 4.68 6.50 -16.27
C ARG A 145 3.55 7.53 -16.30
N ASP A 146 3.62 8.46 -17.24
CA ASP A 146 2.61 9.51 -17.46
C ASP A 146 2.35 10.38 -16.21
N ALA A 147 3.38 10.57 -15.38
CA ALA A 147 3.27 11.18 -14.06
C ALA A 147 2.51 12.53 -14.01
N PRO A 148 2.63 13.46 -14.98
CA PRO A 148 1.83 14.68 -14.98
C PRO A 148 0.33 14.40 -15.00
N ARG A 149 -0.14 13.53 -15.91
CA ARG A 149 -1.55 13.15 -16.03
C ARG A 149 -2.04 12.30 -14.86
N VAL A 150 -1.17 11.45 -14.32
CA VAL A 150 -1.46 10.64 -13.12
C VAL A 150 -1.70 11.54 -11.90
N ARG A 151 -0.90 12.59 -11.70
CA ARG A 151 -1.11 13.57 -10.62
C ARG A 151 -2.46 14.27 -10.74
N GLU A 152 -2.90 14.63 -11.95
CA GLU A 152 -4.21 15.26 -12.20
C GLU A 152 -5.39 14.35 -11.81
N LEU A 153 -5.21 13.03 -11.81
CA LEU A 153 -6.24 12.09 -11.38
C LEU A 153 -6.48 12.12 -9.88
N GLY A 154 -5.50 12.60 -9.08
CA GLY A 154 -5.62 12.70 -7.63
C GLY A 154 -5.71 11.35 -6.90
N VAL A 155 -5.32 10.26 -7.54
CA VAL A 155 -5.17 8.96 -6.88
C VAL A 155 -3.89 8.97 -6.07
N PRO A 156 -3.93 8.63 -4.76
CA PRO A 156 -2.74 8.51 -3.96
C PRO A 156 -1.83 7.38 -4.47
N ILE A 157 -0.56 7.70 -4.73
CA ILE A 157 0.41 6.73 -5.25
C ILE A 157 1.74 6.89 -4.52
N TRP A 158 2.32 5.76 -4.10
CA TRP A 158 3.70 5.64 -3.62
C TRP A 158 4.49 4.82 -4.63
N CYS A 159 5.62 5.33 -5.10
CA CYS A 159 6.48 4.67 -6.08
C CYS A 159 7.94 5.05 -5.89
N THR A 160 8.85 4.30 -6.50
CA THR A 160 10.30 4.63 -6.45
C THR A 160 10.69 5.73 -7.45
N GLY A 161 9.76 6.19 -8.28
CA GLY A 161 9.98 7.25 -9.26
C GLY A 161 9.16 7.08 -10.54
N THR A 162 9.59 7.77 -11.59
CA THR A 162 8.89 7.79 -12.88
C THR A 162 9.81 7.36 -14.02
N THR A 163 9.25 6.85 -15.12
CA THR A 163 9.97 6.43 -16.32
C THR A 163 9.06 6.60 -17.54
N PRO A 164 9.61 6.88 -18.76
CA PRO A 164 8.80 6.87 -19.98
C PRO A 164 8.51 5.47 -20.54
N HIS A 165 9.16 4.44 -20.01
CA HIS A 165 8.94 3.05 -20.44
C HIS A 165 7.55 2.55 -20.03
N TYR A 166 6.98 1.65 -20.82
CA TYR A 166 5.75 0.94 -20.42
C TYR A 166 6.04 -0.35 -19.64
N ALA A 167 4.99 -0.98 -19.11
CA ALA A 167 5.11 -2.01 -18.07
C ALA A 167 5.95 -3.25 -18.48
N SER A 168 5.83 -3.69 -19.72
CA SER A 168 6.45 -4.93 -20.20
C SER A 168 7.45 -4.71 -21.35
N GLN A 169 8.12 -3.54 -21.36
CA GLN A 169 8.97 -3.17 -22.49
C GLN A 169 10.28 -3.97 -22.59
N SER A 170 10.96 -4.23 -21.46
CA SER A 170 12.34 -4.73 -21.55
C SER A 170 12.81 -5.64 -20.42
N GLU A 171 12.26 -5.55 -19.23
CA GLU A 171 12.80 -6.26 -18.06
C GLU A 171 11.80 -7.16 -17.38
N LEU A 172 10.60 -6.63 -17.15
CA LEU A 172 9.59 -7.27 -16.33
C LEU A 172 8.32 -7.56 -17.11
N PHE A 173 7.62 -8.58 -16.68
CA PHE A 173 6.33 -8.97 -17.20
C PHE A 173 5.34 -9.13 -16.04
N PRO A 174 4.09 -8.60 -16.13
CA PRO A 174 3.08 -8.76 -15.10
C PRO A 174 2.53 -10.19 -15.11
N TRP A 175 3.05 -10.98 -14.17
CA TRP A 175 2.96 -12.43 -14.14
C TRP A 175 1.74 -12.95 -13.39
N ALA A 176 1.55 -12.48 -12.13
CA ALA A 176 0.56 -13.02 -11.22
C ALA A 176 -0.14 -11.92 -10.42
N TYR A 177 -1.36 -12.20 -9.97
CA TYR A 177 -2.10 -11.34 -9.04
C TYR A 177 -2.79 -12.20 -7.97
N ASP A 178 -3.24 -11.55 -6.90
CA ASP A 178 -3.78 -12.22 -5.70
C ASP A 178 -2.79 -13.24 -5.10
N VAL A 179 -1.48 -13.00 -5.24
CA VAL A 179 -0.41 -13.83 -4.70
C VAL A 179 0.40 -13.06 -3.64
N PRO A 180 1.10 -13.73 -2.72
CA PRO A 180 2.08 -13.05 -1.87
C PRO A 180 3.12 -12.32 -2.69
N VAL A 181 3.43 -11.07 -2.33
CA VAL A 181 4.44 -10.25 -3.00
C VAL A 181 5.47 -9.73 -2.01
N ALA A 182 6.68 -9.49 -2.50
CA ALA A 182 7.71 -8.78 -1.76
C ALA A 182 7.85 -7.38 -2.35
N ALA A 183 7.27 -6.37 -1.70
CA ALA A 183 7.34 -4.97 -2.13
C ALA A 183 8.18 -4.17 -1.16
N GLY A 184 9.23 -3.49 -1.65
CA GLY A 184 10.15 -2.73 -0.79
C GLY A 184 10.75 -3.57 0.35
N GLY A 185 11.06 -4.85 0.10
CA GLY A 185 11.62 -5.78 1.08
C GLY A 185 10.64 -6.28 2.14
N VAL A 186 9.33 -6.02 1.98
CA VAL A 186 8.27 -6.46 2.90
C VAL A 186 7.41 -7.51 2.24
N LEU A 187 7.12 -8.59 2.98
CA LEU A 187 6.09 -9.54 2.56
C LEU A 187 4.70 -8.92 2.74
N CYS A 188 3.95 -8.82 1.66
CA CYS A 188 2.56 -8.40 1.66
C CYS A 188 1.69 -9.53 1.13
N LEU A 189 0.73 -9.96 1.92
CA LEU A 189 -0.24 -10.97 1.53
C LEU A 189 -1.50 -10.29 0.95
N PRO A 190 -2.20 -10.95 0.00
CA PRO A 190 -3.53 -10.49 -0.38
C PRO A 190 -4.45 -10.37 0.84
N GLY A 191 -5.11 -9.21 1.00
CA GLY A 191 -6.00 -8.94 2.13
C GLY A 191 -5.33 -8.30 3.35
N ASP A 192 -4.01 -8.21 3.44
CA ASP A 192 -3.35 -7.37 4.45
C ASP A 192 -3.84 -5.92 4.35
N ILE A 193 -3.73 -5.14 5.42
CA ILE A 193 -4.06 -3.73 5.36
C ILE A 193 -2.79 -2.94 5.06
N VAL A 194 -2.85 -2.07 4.05
CA VAL A 194 -1.79 -1.11 3.77
C VAL A 194 -2.21 0.25 4.31
N VAL A 195 -1.35 0.83 5.16
CA VAL A 195 -1.47 2.23 5.62
C VAL A 195 -0.31 3.00 5.02
N ALA A 196 -0.60 4.12 4.36
CA ALA A 196 0.45 4.94 3.78
C ALA A 196 0.16 6.44 3.93
N ASP A 197 1.20 7.21 4.19
CA ASP A 197 1.20 8.67 4.30
C ASP A 197 2.55 9.24 3.82
N ASP A 198 2.90 10.46 4.22
CA ASP A 198 4.14 11.11 3.78
C ASP A 198 5.42 10.42 4.30
N ASP A 199 5.34 9.62 5.36
CA ASP A 199 6.47 8.84 5.88
C ASP A 199 6.70 7.53 5.09
N GLY A 200 5.71 7.08 4.30
CA GLY A 200 5.80 5.89 3.47
C GLY A 200 4.62 4.94 3.62
N ALA A 201 4.80 3.71 3.13
CA ALA A 201 3.77 2.66 3.13
C ALA A 201 4.15 1.52 4.09
N VAL A 202 3.19 1.11 4.92
CA VAL A 202 3.35 0.05 5.95
C VAL A 202 2.30 -1.04 5.71
N VAL A 203 2.75 -2.29 5.75
CA VAL A 203 1.88 -3.47 5.74
C VAL A 203 1.50 -3.82 7.16
N VAL A 204 0.21 -3.92 7.41
CA VAL A 204 -0.38 -4.38 8.68
C VAL A 204 -1.07 -5.71 8.43
N PRO A 205 -0.56 -6.83 8.98
CA PRO A 205 -1.26 -8.10 8.87
C PRO A 205 -2.69 -7.98 9.39
N GLN A 206 -3.67 -8.46 8.62
CA GLN A 206 -5.09 -8.31 8.92
C GLN A 206 -5.44 -8.80 10.34
N ALA A 207 -4.82 -9.90 10.76
CA ALA A 207 -5.07 -10.49 12.10
C ALA A 207 -4.63 -9.60 13.26
N THR A 208 -3.64 -8.70 13.05
CA THR A 208 -3.11 -7.81 14.10
C THR A 208 -3.74 -6.41 14.06
N ALA A 209 -4.44 -6.06 13.01
CA ALA A 209 -4.99 -4.74 12.81
C ALA A 209 -5.94 -4.27 13.94
N PRO A 210 -6.81 -5.11 14.53
CA PRO A 210 -7.65 -4.71 15.66
C PRO A 210 -6.83 -4.24 16.88
N GLU A 211 -5.72 -4.94 17.19
CA GLU A 211 -4.84 -4.58 18.29
C GLU A 211 -4.05 -3.29 17.97
N VAL A 212 -3.59 -3.13 16.73
CA VAL A 212 -2.95 -1.89 16.27
C VAL A 212 -3.89 -0.70 16.46
N VAL A 213 -5.15 -0.81 16.03
CA VAL A 213 -6.17 0.25 16.20
C VAL A 213 -6.36 0.58 17.68
N ALA A 214 -6.63 -0.43 18.51
CA ALA A 214 -6.90 -0.23 19.93
C ALA A 214 -5.74 0.49 20.66
N THR A 215 -4.51 0.05 20.37
CA THR A 215 -3.31 0.64 21.02
C THR A 215 -2.90 1.97 20.41
N ALA A 216 -3.21 2.23 19.13
CA ALA A 216 -2.93 3.49 18.48
C ALA A 216 -3.84 4.63 18.94
N GLN A 217 -5.10 4.35 19.24
CA GLN A 217 -6.05 5.36 19.75
C GLN A 217 -5.58 5.93 21.10
N ASP A 218 -5.24 5.06 22.07
CA ASP A 218 -4.68 5.53 23.36
C ASP A 218 -3.38 6.32 23.16
N HIS A 219 -2.52 5.84 22.23
CA HIS A 219 -1.26 6.52 21.93
C HIS A 219 -1.48 7.94 21.38
N GLN A 220 -2.39 8.11 20.44
CA GLN A 220 -2.71 9.41 19.86
C GLN A 220 -3.31 10.39 20.89
N GLU A 221 -4.19 9.91 21.77
CA GLU A 221 -4.79 10.76 22.82
C GLU A 221 -3.70 11.31 23.76
N TRP A 222 -2.83 10.46 24.30
CA TRP A 222 -1.81 10.96 25.23
C TRP A 222 -0.71 11.77 24.52
N GLU A 223 -0.42 11.55 23.25
CA GLU A 223 0.50 12.41 22.50
C GLU A 223 -0.03 13.84 22.31
N VAL A 224 -1.36 14.02 22.16
CA VAL A 224 -1.95 15.37 22.15
C VAL A 224 -1.66 16.08 23.45
N PHE A 225 -1.85 15.40 24.59
CA PHE A 225 -1.52 15.92 25.91
C PHE A 225 -0.02 16.22 26.05
N SER A 226 0.83 15.30 25.64
CA SER A 226 2.29 15.47 25.71
C SER A 226 2.76 16.68 24.92
N ARG A 227 2.30 16.83 23.66
CA ARG A 227 2.60 18.02 22.83
C ARG A 227 2.22 19.30 23.53
N MET A 228 1.00 19.39 24.06
CA MET A 228 0.53 20.55 24.80
C MET A 228 1.47 20.88 25.99
N ARG A 229 1.89 19.88 26.76
CA ARG A 229 2.79 20.08 27.91
C ARG A 229 4.19 20.51 27.48
N LEU A 230 4.72 19.91 26.41
CA LEU A 230 6.01 20.30 25.84
C LEU A 230 6.01 21.73 25.30
N ASP A 231 4.93 22.14 24.62
CA ASP A 231 4.75 23.52 24.13
C ASP A 231 4.68 24.55 25.29
N GLN A 232 4.23 24.11 26.46
CA GLN A 232 4.24 24.89 27.71
C GLN A 232 5.60 24.88 28.40
N GLY A 233 6.63 24.27 27.83
CA GLY A 233 8.00 24.26 28.39
C GLY A 233 8.28 23.11 29.36
N ALA A 234 7.44 22.06 29.39
CA ALA A 234 7.69 20.88 30.20
C ALA A 234 8.90 20.08 29.67
N LYS A 235 9.54 19.31 30.57
CA LYS A 235 10.74 18.51 30.23
C LYS A 235 10.33 17.29 29.44
N LEU A 236 11.03 17.04 28.31
CA LEU A 236 10.79 15.91 27.39
C LEU A 236 10.75 14.56 28.15
N GLY A 237 11.71 14.30 29.00
CA GLY A 237 11.82 13.02 29.73
C GLY A 237 10.66 12.72 30.71
N ASN A 238 9.79 13.70 31.02
CA ASN A 238 8.61 13.48 31.84
C ASN A 238 7.37 13.15 31.00
N TYR A 239 7.31 13.65 29.76
CA TYR A 239 6.11 13.61 28.93
C TYR A 239 6.26 12.81 27.63
N TYR A 240 7.45 12.29 27.35
CA TYR A 240 7.66 11.45 26.16
C TYR A 240 8.76 10.40 26.36
N PRO A 241 8.39 9.14 26.61
CA PRO A 241 7.04 8.67 26.96
C PRO A 241 6.58 9.21 28.31
N LEU A 242 5.27 9.12 28.60
CA LEU A 242 4.73 9.55 29.88
C LEU A 242 5.32 8.72 31.02
N THR A 243 5.79 9.40 32.06
CA THR A 243 6.12 8.77 33.39
C THR A 243 4.83 8.37 34.09
N SER A 244 4.93 7.67 35.24
CA SER A 244 3.77 7.35 36.07
C SER A 244 3.03 8.61 36.55
N GLU A 245 3.77 9.65 36.90
CA GLU A 245 3.21 10.92 37.37
C GLU A 245 2.49 11.68 36.22
N SER A 246 3.15 11.85 35.08
CA SER A 246 2.53 12.53 33.94
C SER A 246 1.38 11.73 33.30
N ARG A 247 1.33 10.40 33.47
CA ARG A 247 0.19 9.59 33.10
C ARG A 247 -1.03 9.88 33.98
N ALA A 248 -0.85 10.06 35.26
CA ALA A 248 -1.93 10.49 36.15
C ALA A 248 -2.48 11.89 35.78
N GLU A 249 -1.57 12.81 35.41
CA GLU A 249 -2.00 14.13 34.88
C GLU A 249 -2.79 13.99 33.57
N TYR A 250 -2.33 13.12 32.66
CA TYR A 250 -3.02 12.83 31.41
C TYR A 250 -4.43 12.29 31.65
N GLU A 251 -4.60 11.34 32.56
CA GLU A 251 -5.91 10.76 32.88
C GLU A 251 -6.89 11.82 33.38
N GLN A 252 -6.44 12.72 34.28
CA GLN A 252 -7.25 13.85 34.74
C GLN A 252 -7.61 14.82 33.61
N TRP A 253 -6.65 15.16 32.76
CA TRP A 253 -6.91 16.02 31.61
C TRP A 253 -7.91 15.37 30.64
N ARG A 254 -7.76 14.09 30.32
CA ARG A 254 -8.66 13.32 29.45
C ARG A 254 -10.09 13.34 30.00
N ASP A 255 -10.29 13.11 31.28
CA ASP A 255 -11.61 13.09 31.91
C ASP A 255 -12.26 14.47 31.90
N GLN A 256 -11.49 15.55 32.05
CA GLN A 256 -11.97 16.92 31.87
C GLN A 256 -12.42 17.21 30.44
N GLN A 257 -11.64 16.76 29.42
CA GLN A 257 -12.01 16.92 28.01
C GLN A 257 -13.33 16.22 27.70
N ARG A 258 -13.49 14.99 28.16
CA ARG A 258 -14.72 14.20 27.97
C ARG A 258 -15.94 14.81 28.67
N SER A 259 -15.75 15.46 29.80
CA SER A 259 -16.82 16.16 30.53
C SER A 259 -17.24 17.46 29.85
N SER A 260 -16.33 18.13 29.15
CA SER A 260 -16.56 19.40 28.46
C SER A 260 -17.24 19.23 27.07
N GLN A 261 -17.30 17.99 26.55
CA GLN A 261 -17.95 17.66 25.28
C GLN A 261 -19.39 17.12 25.43
N ARG A 262 -19.83 16.94 26.66
CA ARG A 262 -21.21 16.55 27.01
C ARG A 262 -22.04 17.80 27.38
#